data_0c6eb8418f2bd6395d947a880d2f0510
#
_entry.id   0c6eb8418f2bd6395d947a880d2f0510
#
_cell.length_a   1.000
_cell.length_b   1.000
_cell.length_c   1.000
_cell.angle_alpha   90.00
_cell.angle_beta   90.00
_cell.angle_gamma   90.00
#
_symmetry.space_group_name_H-M   'P 1'
#
loop_
_entity.id
_entity.type
_entity.pdbx_description
1 polymer ?
#
loop_
_entity_poly.entity_id
_entity_poly.type
_entity_poly.pdbx_seq_one_letter_code
_entity_poly.pdbx_strand_id
1 'polypeptide(L)'
;MESKQLKWVLLSILSLIWGSSFILIKKGLIGLSPIQLGSLRILFAGFFLILVGFKSLSKISFQQWKFITLTAFFGTFIPAYLFAIAQTEIDSSVSSILNSLTPLNTLVLGSLAFGLHFRRNQIIGVIIGLIGSALLILNGAMNHPEQNYYYALLVIIASICYATNVNLVKKHLSGMAPLSITT
;
A
#
# COMPACT_ATOMS: atom_id res chain seq x y z
N MET A 1 7.23 25.64 -14.17
CA MET A 1 6.15 25.35 -13.20
C MET A 1 6.68 25.58 -11.80
N GLU A 2 6.00 26.38 -10.98
CA GLU A 2 6.37 26.54 -9.58
C GLU A 2 6.35 25.19 -8.87
N SER A 3 7.27 24.98 -7.94
CA SER A 3 7.42 23.69 -7.22
C SER A 3 6.11 23.20 -6.55
N LYS A 4 5.21 24.12 -6.22
CA LYS A 4 3.89 23.85 -5.62
C LYS A 4 2.92 23.26 -6.64
N GLN A 5 2.88 23.78 -7.87
CA GLN A 5 2.00 23.26 -8.94
C GLN A 5 2.42 21.85 -9.37
N LEU A 6 3.74 21.61 -9.50
CA LEU A 6 4.26 20.30 -9.83
C LEU A 6 3.85 19.22 -8.80
N LYS A 7 3.89 19.55 -7.50
CA LYS A 7 3.44 18.65 -6.43
C LYS A 7 1.98 18.24 -6.58
N TRP A 8 1.08 19.18 -6.87
CA TRP A 8 -0.34 18.90 -7.06
C TRP A 8 -0.59 18.04 -8.31
N VAL A 9 0.10 18.31 -9.41
CA VAL A 9 0.00 17.50 -10.63
C VAL A 9 0.47 16.06 -10.35
N LEU A 10 1.63 15.89 -9.72
CA LEU A 10 2.15 14.57 -9.39
C LEU A 10 1.22 13.81 -8.42
N LEU A 11 0.66 14.48 -7.42
CA LEU A 11 -0.31 13.87 -6.50
C LEU A 11 -1.59 13.43 -7.22
N SER A 12 -2.10 14.24 -8.15
CA SER A 12 -3.29 13.90 -8.94
C SER A 12 -3.04 12.67 -9.83
N ILE A 13 -1.90 12.64 -10.52
CA ILE A 13 -1.49 11.49 -11.35
C ILE A 13 -1.36 10.24 -10.48
N LEU A 14 -0.68 10.34 -9.34
CA LEU A 14 -0.49 9.22 -8.42
C LEU A 14 -1.84 8.69 -7.88
N SER A 15 -2.77 9.58 -7.55
CA SER A 15 -4.11 9.22 -7.09
C SER A 15 -4.91 8.47 -8.16
N LEU A 16 -4.81 8.88 -9.43
CA LEU A 16 -5.44 8.20 -10.56
C LEU A 16 -4.84 6.80 -10.77
N ILE A 17 -3.52 6.68 -10.76
CA ILE A 17 -2.80 5.41 -10.92
C ILE A 17 -3.17 4.43 -9.79
N TRP A 18 -3.14 4.89 -8.54
CA TRP A 18 -3.46 4.02 -7.41
C TRP A 18 -4.94 3.69 -7.34
N GLY A 19 -5.83 4.66 -7.59
CA GLY A 19 -7.27 4.43 -7.60
C GLY A 19 -7.71 3.44 -8.68
N SER A 20 -7.16 3.55 -9.89
CA SER A 20 -7.46 2.60 -10.98
C SER A 20 -6.89 1.20 -10.73
N SER A 21 -5.84 1.07 -9.94
CA SER A 21 -5.18 -0.20 -9.63
C SER A 21 -6.15 -1.22 -9.03
N PHE A 22 -7.08 -0.82 -8.14
CA PHE A 22 -8.05 -1.72 -7.52
C PHE A 22 -9.05 -2.29 -8.55
N ILE A 23 -9.50 -1.46 -9.48
CA ILE A 23 -10.38 -1.89 -10.59
C ILE A 23 -9.63 -2.86 -11.51
N LEU A 24 -8.37 -2.59 -11.80
CA LEU A 24 -7.54 -3.46 -12.64
C LEU A 24 -7.27 -4.82 -11.98
N ILE A 25 -7.07 -4.86 -10.66
CA ILE A 25 -6.95 -6.12 -9.92
C ILE A 25 -8.24 -6.94 -10.08
N LYS A 26 -9.40 -6.34 -9.80
CA LYS A 26 -10.70 -7.03 -9.92
C LYS A 26 -10.93 -7.56 -11.34
N LYS A 27 -10.59 -6.77 -12.36
CA LYS A 27 -10.69 -7.21 -13.76
C LYS A 27 -9.69 -8.31 -14.13
N GLY A 28 -8.47 -8.23 -13.62
CA GLY A 28 -7.45 -9.26 -13.85
C GLY A 28 -7.83 -10.63 -13.27
N LEU A 29 -8.59 -10.63 -12.17
CA LEU A 29 -9.09 -11.85 -11.53
C LEU A 29 -10.17 -12.59 -12.33
N ILE A 30 -10.71 -12.01 -13.41
CA ILE A 30 -11.63 -12.70 -14.31
C ILE A 30 -10.92 -13.84 -15.07
N GLY A 31 -9.62 -13.66 -15.38
CA GLY A 31 -8.86 -14.64 -16.17
C GLY A 31 -7.63 -15.22 -15.47
N LEU A 32 -7.26 -14.70 -14.31
CA LEU A 32 -6.06 -15.10 -13.56
C LEU A 32 -6.39 -15.47 -12.13
N SER A 33 -5.69 -16.48 -11.60
CA SER A 33 -5.74 -16.74 -10.17
C SER A 33 -5.09 -15.59 -9.38
N PRO A 34 -5.44 -15.39 -8.09
CA PRO A 34 -4.84 -14.35 -7.25
C PRO A 34 -3.32 -14.42 -7.19
N ILE A 35 -2.77 -15.64 -7.18
CA ILE A 35 -1.31 -15.87 -7.16
C ILE A 35 -0.69 -15.44 -8.49
N GLN A 36 -1.28 -15.85 -9.61
CA GLN A 36 -0.79 -15.45 -10.94
C GLN A 36 -0.82 -13.92 -11.11
N LEU A 37 -1.92 -13.30 -10.71
CA LEU A 37 -2.07 -11.85 -10.83
C LEU A 37 -1.05 -11.11 -9.96
N GLY A 38 -0.89 -11.50 -8.69
CA GLY A 38 0.09 -10.93 -7.78
C GLY A 38 1.52 -11.09 -8.31
N SER A 39 1.87 -12.28 -8.80
CA SER A 39 3.18 -12.57 -9.39
C SER A 39 3.45 -11.75 -10.65
N LEU A 40 2.50 -11.66 -11.58
CA LEU A 40 2.65 -10.86 -12.78
C LEU A 40 2.86 -9.38 -12.48
N ARG A 41 2.12 -8.83 -11.52
CA ARG A 41 2.29 -7.43 -11.08
C ARG A 41 3.71 -7.18 -10.57
N ILE A 42 4.25 -8.08 -9.75
CA ILE A 42 5.60 -7.96 -9.19
C ILE A 42 6.65 -8.11 -10.31
N LEU A 43 6.49 -9.10 -11.19
CA LEU A 43 7.43 -9.35 -12.29
C LEU A 43 7.50 -8.18 -13.26
N PHE A 44 6.35 -7.65 -13.71
CA PHE A 44 6.35 -6.50 -14.62
C PHE A 44 6.93 -5.25 -13.95
N ALA A 45 6.53 -4.95 -12.71
CA ALA A 45 7.08 -3.82 -11.98
C ALA A 45 8.60 -3.96 -11.80
N GLY A 46 9.07 -5.13 -11.38
CA GLY A 46 10.49 -5.42 -11.21
C GLY A 46 11.27 -5.32 -12.52
N PHE A 47 10.74 -5.85 -13.60
CA PHE A 47 11.37 -5.75 -14.94
C PHE A 47 11.61 -4.29 -15.34
N PHE A 48 10.57 -3.45 -15.28
CA PHE A 48 10.70 -2.05 -15.65
C PHE A 48 11.59 -1.26 -14.70
N LEU A 49 11.51 -1.54 -13.40
CA LEU A 49 12.35 -0.86 -12.39
C LEU A 49 13.83 -1.23 -12.56
N ILE A 50 14.15 -2.49 -12.85
CA ILE A 50 15.53 -2.91 -13.11
C ILE A 50 16.07 -2.21 -14.36
N LEU A 51 15.30 -2.12 -15.45
CA LEU A 51 15.74 -1.42 -16.66
C LEU A 51 16.15 0.04 -16.40
N VAL A 52 15.40 0.73 -15.52
CA VAL A 52 15.64 2.15 -15.21
C VAL A 52 16.66 2.32 -14.07
N GLY A 53 16.62 1.47 -13.07
CA GLY A 53 17.31 1.65 -11.79
C GLY A 53 18.55 0.76 -11.59
N PHE A 54 18.92 -0.10 -12.55
CA PHE A 54 20.02 -1.06 -12.39
C PHE A 54 21.32 -0.41 -11.85
N LYS A 55 21.69 0.76 -12.39
CA LYS A 55 22.88 1.49 -11.95
C LYS A 55 22.78 2.00 -10.50
N SER A 56 21.57 2.14 -9.95
CA SER A 56 21.38 2.62 -8.57
C SER A 56 21.65 1.54 -7.52
N LEU A 57 21.57 0.25 -7.91
CA LEU A 57 21.82 -0.88 -7.04
C LEU A 57 23.28 -0.94 -6.53
N SER A 58 24.24 -0.53 -7.36
CA SER A 58 25.66 -0.52 -6.98
C SER A 58 26.01 0.45 -5.84
N LYS A 59 25.12 1.38 -5.53
CA LYS A 59 25.31 2.40 -4.48
C LYS A 59 24.77 1.96 -3.11
N ILE A 60 24.21 0.74 -3.01
CA ILE A 60 23.57 0.23 -1.81
C ILE A 60 24.59 -0.49 -0.94
N SER A 61 24.72 -0.07 0.33
CA SER A 61 25.58 -0.77 1.30
C SER A 61 24.96 -2.09 1.77
N PHE A 62 25.78 -3.02 2.24
CA PHE A 62 25.31 -4.31 2.76
C PHE A 62 24.31 -4.17 3.91
N GLN A 63 24.48 -3.17 4.78
CA GLN A 63 23.54 -2.90 5.88
C GLN A 63 22.20 -2.39 5.38
N GLN A 64 22.16 -1.63 4.30
CA GLN A 64 20.93 -1.10 3.70
C GLN A 64 20.11 -2.20 3.01
N TRP A 65 20.78 -3.23 2.45
CA TRP A 65 20.10 -4.36 1.81
C TRP A 65 19.10 -5.06 2.73
N LYS A 66 19.43 -5.23 4.02
CA LYS A 66 18.50 -5.79 5.01
C LYS A 66 17.18 -5.01 5.06
N PHE A 67 17.27 -3.69 5.12
CA PHE A 67 16.07 -2.84 5.21
C PHE A 67 15.32 -2.76 3.88
N ILE A 68 16.03 -2.74 2.75
CA ILE A 68 15.43 -2.79 1.41
C ILE A 68 14.65 -4.10 1.23
N THR A 69 15.22 -5.23 1.62
CA THR A 69 14.51 -6.52 1.55
C THR A 69 13.25 -6.50 2.42
N LEU A 70 13.31 -5.98 3.65
CA LEU A 70 12.15 -5.85 4.51
C LEU A 70 11.09 -4.92 3.90
N THR A 71 11.52 -3.79 3.31
CA THR A 71 10.59 -2.85 2.65
C THR A 71 9.98 -3.46 1.39
N ALA A 72 10.70 -4.23 0.60
CA ALA A 72 10.17 -4.97 -0.54
C ALA A 72 9.13 -6.00 -0.10
N PHE A 73 9.39 -6.70 0.99
CA PHE A 73 8.50 -7.72 1.54
C PHE A 73 7.18 -7.11 2.04
N PHE A 74 7.26 -6.09 2.91
CA PHE A 74 6.09 -5.43 3.47
C PHE A 74 5.45 -4.41 2.52
N GLY A 75 6.22 -3.78 1.64
CA GLY A 75 5.71 -2.73 0.75
C GLY A 75 5.21 -3.24 -0.60
N THR A 76 5.56 -4.47 -1.00
CA THR A 76 5.21 -4.97 -2.33
C THR A 76 4.74 -6.42 -2.29
N PHE A 77 5.59 -7.33 -1.80
CA PHE A 77 5.35 -8.77 -1.91
C PHE A 77 4.07 -9.20 -1.19
N ILE A 78 3.98 -9.03 0.12
CA ILE A 78 2.80 -9.43 0.90
C ILE A 78 1.53 -8.71 0.40
N PRO A 79 1.50 -7.37 0.27
CA PRO A 79 0.29 -6.68 -0.14
C PRO A 79 -0.21 -7.07 -1.54
N ALA A 80 0.69 -7.36 -2.49
CA ALA A 80 0.28 -7.74 -3.84
C ALA A 80 -0.63 -8.98 -3.86
N TYR A 81 -0.31 -9.97 -3.04
CA TYR A 81 -1.13 -11.18 -2.91
C TYR A 81 -2.36 -10.97 -2.04
N LEU A 82 -2.22 -10.27 -0.92
CA LEU A 82 -3.35 -10.02 -0.02
C LEU A 82 -4.49 -9.25 -0.71
N PHE A 83 -4.15 -8.21 -1.50
CA PHE A 83 -5.15 -7.49 -2.29
C PHE A 83 -5.79 -8.35 -3.38
N ALA A 84 -5.01 -9.18 -4.06
CA ALA A 84 -5.53 -10.07 -5.09
C ALA A 84 -6.47 -11.12 -4.49
N ILE A 85 -6.09 -11.74 -3.36
CA ILE A 85 -6.94 -12.71 -2.66
C ILE A 85 -8.19 -12.03 -2.09
N ALA A 86 -8.07 -10.85 -1.47
CA ALA A 86 -9.22 -10.15 -0.92
C ALA A 86 -10.27 -9.83 -1.99
N GLN A 87 -9.84 -9.39 -3.15
CA GLN A 87 -10.74 -8.98 -4.23
C GLN A 87 -11.38 -10.16 -4.99
N THR A 88 -11.10 -11.41 -4.66
CA THR A 88 -11.94 -12.52 -5.13
C THR A 88 -13.34 -12.45 -4.52
N GLU A 89 -13.44 -12.00 -3.27
CA GLU A 89 -14.66 -12.07 -2.45
C GLU A 89 -15.28 -10.70 -2.15
N ILE A 90 -14.50 -9.61 -2.20
CA ILE A 90 -14.99 -8.25 -1.95
C ILE A 90 -14.77 -7.34 -3.15
N ASP A 91 -15.53 -6.24 -3.20
CA ASP A 91 -15.42 -5.28 -4.28
C ASP A 91 -14.15 -4.42 -4.19
N SER A 92 -13.73 -3.93 -5.37
CA SER A 92 -12.60 -3.01 -5.47
C SER A 92 -12.82 -1.70 -4.71
N SER A 93 -14.06 -1.23 -4.62
CA SER A 93 -14.45 -0.05 -3.81
C SER A 93 -14.19 -0.28 -2.33
N VAL A 94 -14.62 -1.41 -1.77
CA VAL A 94 -14.37 -1.79 -0.37
C VAL A 94 -12.86 -1.88 -0.12
N SER A 95 -12.12 -2.57 -1.00
CA SER A 95 -10.67 -2.70 -0.90
C SER A 95 -9.97 -1.34 -0.93
N SER A 96 -10.38 -0.42 -1.81
CA SER A 96 -9.77 0.90 -1.93
C SER A 96 -9.99 1.78 -0.70
N ILE A 97 -11.21 1.74 -0.14
CA ILE A 97 -11.53 2.52 1.06
C ILE A 97 -10.79 1.95 2.29
N LEU A 98 -10.73 0.63 2.44
CA LEU A 98 -9.95 0.01 3.51
C LEU A 98 -8.45 0.31 3.40
N ASN A 99 -7.92 0.37 2.17
CA ASN A 99 -6.52 0.78 1.97
C ASN A 99 -6.27 2.24 2.37
N SER A 100 -7.29 3.10 2.39
CA SER A 100 -7.16 4.48 2.89
C SER A 100 -6.84 4.56 4.38
N LEU A 101 -6.92 3.43 5.12
CA LEU A 101 -6.42 3.30 6.49
C LEU A 101 -4.88 3.27 6.58
N THR A 102 -4.15 3.14 5.47
CA THR A 102 -2.69 3.07 5.48
C THR A 102 -2.02 4.27 6.18
N PRO A 103 -2.37 5.54 5.91
CA PRO A 103 -1.80 6.66 6.65
C PRO A 103 -2.09 6.59 8.14
N LEU A 104 -3.28 6.11 8.51
CA LEU A 104 -3.69 5.89 9.87
C LEU A 104 -2.78 4.87 10.56
N ASN A 105 -2.68 3.67 9.98
CA ASN A 105 -1.83 2.61 10.48
C ASN A 105 -0.35 3.05 10.53
N THR A 106 0.10 3.89 9.57
CA THR A 106 1.45 4.47 9.57
C THR A 106 1.69 5.32 10.81
N LEU A 107 0.71 6.12 11.21
CA LEU A 107 0.81 6.94 12.42
C LEU A 107 0.81 6.07 13.68
N VAL A 108 -0.13 5.13 13.79
CA VAL A 108 -0.26 4.25 14.97
C VAL A 108 1.03 3.43 15.16
N LEU A 109 1.49 2.74 14.12
CA LEU A 109 2.74 1.96 14.18
C LEU A 109 3.95 2.85 14.40
N GLY A 110 3.98 4.04 13.76
CA GLY A 110 5.03 5.02 13.94
C GLY A 110 5.22 5.42 15.41
N SER A 111 4.12 5.60 16.16
CA SER A 111 4.18 5.88 17.59
C SER A 111 4.59 4.66 18.41
N LEU A 112 3.92 3.55 18.21
CA LEU A 112 4.09 2.37 19.06
C LEU A 112 5.46 1.71 18.88
N ALA A 113 5.91 1.56 17.62
CA ALA A 113 7.13 0.81 17.31
C ALA A 113 8.33 1.70 16.98
N PHE A 114 8.12 2.95 16.60
CA PHE A 114 9.19 3.84 16.13
C PHE A 114 9.37 5.10 16.98
N GLY A 115 8.57 5.27 18.04
CA GLY A 115 8.69 6.38 18.99
C GLY A 115 8.30 7.75 18.42
N LEU A 116 7.48 7.78 17.35
CA LEU A 116 6.99 9.03 16.77
C LEU A 116 5.86 9.61 17.62
N HIS A 117 5.89 10.93 17.83
CA HIS A 117 4.86 11.63 18.61
C HIS A 117 3.72 12.07 17.68
N PHE A 118 2.48 11.92 18.17
CA PHE A 118 1.27 12.33 17.46
C PHE A 118 0.75 13.69 17.90
N ARG A 119 0.16 14.41 16.95
CA ARG A 119 -0.67 15.58 17.25
C ARG A 119 -2.11 15.12 17.52
N ARG A 120 -2.84 15.81 18.40
CA ARG A 120 -4.25 15.52 18.70
C ARG A 120 -5.12 15.37 17.45
N ASN A 121 -4.94 16.25 16.47
CA ASN A 121 -5.69 16.19 15.21
C ASN A 121 -5.46 14.90 14.41
N GLN A 122 -4.29 14.29 14.54
CA GLN A 122 -3.98 13.00 13.92
C GLN A 122 -4.77 11.88 14.59
N ILE A 123 -4.86 11.87 15.91
CA ILE A 123 -5.65 10.90 16.68
C ILE A 123 -7.13 11.00 16.32
N ILE A 124 -7.68 12.22 16.22
CA ILE A 124 -9.06 12.45 15.78
C ILE A 124 -9.29 11.89 14.38
N GLY A 125 -8.38 12.17 13.44
CA GLY A 125 -8.45 11.61 12.09
C GLY A 125 -8.43 10.08 12.06
N VAL A 126 -7.63 9.45 12.94
CA VAL A 126 -7.61 8.00 13.15
C VAL A 126 -8.98 7.48 13.54
N ILE A 127 -9.59 8.06 14.54
CA ILE A 127 -10.91 7.62 15.06
C ILE A 127 -11.98 7.78 13.98
N ILE A 128 -12.02 8.92 13.32
CA ILE A 128 -12.98 9.19 12.23
C ILE A 128 -12.79 8.18 11.08
N GLY A 129 -11.53 7.90 10.69
CA GLY A 129 -11.22 6.92 9.64
C GLY A 129 -11.64 5.50 10.01
N LEU A 130 -11.44 5.07 11.26
CA LEU A 130 -11.90 3.77 11.75
C LEU A 130 -13.43 3.66 11.73
N ILE A 131 -14.12 4.68 12.22
CA ILE A 131 -15.60 4.72 12.20
C ILE A 131 -16.11 4.66 10.76
N GLY A 132 -15.55 5.48 9.86
CA GLY A 132 -15.93 5.48 8.45
C GLY A 132 -15.72 4.12 7.78
N SER A 133 -14.59 3.47 8.05
CA SER A 133 -14.30 2.13 7.51
C SER A 133 -15.24 1.06 8.06
N ALA A 134 -15.56 1.12 9.36
CA ALA A 134 -16.50 0.20 9.99
C ALA A 134 -17.92 0.37 9.39
N LEU A 135 -18.39 1.61 9.25
CA LEU A 135 -19.70 1.91 8.63
C LEU A 135 -19.75 1.41 7.17
N LEU A 136 -18.67 1.55 6.43
CA LEU A 136 -18.60 1.06 5.06
C LEU A 136 -18.71 -0.46 4.98
N ILE A 137 -17.96 -1.18 5.82
CA ILE A 137 -18.01 -2.64 5.87
C ILE A 137 -19.42 -3.10 6.25
N LEU A 138 -20.03 -2.49 7.27
CA LEU A 138 -21.38 -2.80 7.71
C LEU A 138 -22.40 -2.54 6.60
N ASN A 139 -22.36 -1.37 5.97
CA ASN A 139 -23.26 -1.04 4.86
C ASN A 139 -23.07 -1.98 3.67
N GLY A 140 -21.81 -2.33 3.34
CA GLY A 140 -21.51 -3.30 2.31
C GLY A 140 -22.10 -4.67 2.63
N ALA A 141 -21.89 -5.17 3.84
CA ALA A 141 -22.41 -6.47 4.28
C ALA A 141 -23.95 -6.53 4.27
N MET A 142 -24.62 -5.41 4.51
CA MET A 142 -26.10 -5.33 4.45
C MET A 142 -26.62 -5.30 3.03
N ASN A 143 -25.96 -4.64 2.09
CA ASN A 143 -26.41 -4.47 0.71
C ASN A 143 -25.91 -5.54 -0.25
N HIS A 144 -24.81 -6.23 0.09
CA HIS A 144 -24.16 -7.28 -0.70
C HIS A 144 -23.86 -8.51 0.17
N PRO A 145 -24.90 -9.20 0.68
CA PRO A 145 -24.73 -10.35 1.58
C PRO A 145 -24.02 -11.54 0.93
N GLU A 146 -23.93 -11.56 -0.40
CA GLU A 146 -23.20 -12.55 -1.17
C GLU A 146 -21.67 -12.42 -1.05
N GLN A 147 -21.16 -11.27 -0.57
CA GLN A 147 -19.72 -11.03 -0.41
C GLN A 147 -19.22 -11.54 0.95
N ASN A 148 -18.06 -12.16 0.95
CA ASN A 148 -17.43 -12.61 2.17
C ASN A 148 -16.54 -11.53 2.78
N TYR A 149 -17.10 -10.70 3.65
CA TYR A 149 -16.40 -9.57 4.27
C TYR A 149 -15.26 -9.96 5.23
N TYR A 150 -15.10 -11.24 5.58
CA TYR A 150 -13.88 -11.69 6.28
C TYR A 150 -12.62 -11.42 5.46
N TYR A 151 -12.71 -11.40 4.13
CA TYR A 151 -11.61 -11.04 3.24
C TYR A 151 -11.19 -9.57 3.33
N ALA A 152 -12.01 -8.70 3.91
CA ALA A 152 -11.62 -7.33 4.25
C ALA A 152 -10.46 -7.28 5.26
N LEU A 153 -10.32 -8.28 6.13
CA LEU A 153 -9.18 -8.42 7.05
C LEU A 153 -7.85 -8.51 6.31
N LEU A 154 -7.82 -9.14 5.13
CA LEU A 154 -6.59 -9.22 4.31
C LEU A 154 -6.15 -7.84 3.84
N VAL A 155 -7.10 -6.97 3.50
CA VAL A 155 -6.81 -5.58 3.12
C VAL A 155 -6.29 -4.78 4.31
N ILE A 156 -6.86 -4.99 5.50
CA ILE A 156 -6.37 -4.35 6.74
C ILE A 156 -4.94 -4.80 7.03
N ILE A 157 -4.64 -6.09 6.91
CA ILE A 157 -3.28 -6.63 7.07
C ILE A 157 -2.34 -6.01 6.02
N ALA A 158 -2.76 -5.92 4.76
CA ALA A 158 -1.98 -5.27 3.71
C ALA A 158 -1.69 -3.79 4.02
N SER A 159 -2.67 -3.05 4.55
CA SER A 159 -2.49 -1.66 4.96
C SER A 159 -1.52 -1.50 6.14
N ILE A 160 -1.49 -2.46 7.07
CA ILE A 160 -0.50 -2.54 8.15
C ILE A 160 0.90 -2.83 7.58
N CYS A 161 1.01 -3.72 6.59
CA CYS A 161 2.27 -3.98 5.89
C CYS A 161 2.79 -2.70 5.21
N TYR A 162 1.95 -1.96 4.49
CA TYR A 162 2.33 -0.67 3.91
C TYR A 162 2.76 0.34 4.98
N ALA A 163 2.05 0.42 6.09
CA ALA A 163 2.39 1.29 7.21
C ALA A 163 3.77 0.94 7.80
N THR A 164 4.07 -0.34 7.94
CA THR A 164 5.37 -0.85 8.38
C THR A 164 6.46 -0.43 7.39
N ASN A 165 6.22 -0.63 6.08
CA ASN A 165 7.13 -0.22 5.02
C ASN A 165 7.47 1.27 5.09
N VAL A 166 6.46 2.15 5.17
CA VAL A 166 6.65 3.60 5.25
C VAL A 166 7.52 3.98 6.46
N ASN A 167 7.28 3.39 7.62
CA ASN A 167 8.05 3.66 8.83
C ASN A 167 9.49 3.11 8.73
N LEU A 168 9.70 1.94 8.12
CA LEU A 168 11.05 1.39 7.86
C LEU A 168 11.85 2.30 6.92
N VAL A 169 11.25 2.72 5.81
CA VAL A 169 11.88 3.66 4.87
C VAL A 169 12.26 4.95 5.58
N LYS A 170 11.33 5.53 6.32
CA LYS A 170 11.57 6.78 7.06
C LYS A 170 12.70 6.66 8.08
N LYS A 171 12.75 5.54 8.81
CA LYS A 171 13.73 5.36 9.89
C LYS A 171 15.13 4.97 9.39
N HIS A 172 15.20 4.11 8.38
CA HIS A 172 16.46 3.46 8.00
C HIS A 172 16.97 3.82 6.60
N LEU A 173 16.12 4.35 5.71
CA LEU A 173 16.44 4.58 4.31
C LEU A 173 16.21 6.04 3.88
N SER A 174 15.93 6.96 4.79
CA SER A 174 15.57 8.36 4.50
C SER A 174 16.63 9.17 3.73
N GLY A 175 17.88 8.74 3.78
CA GLY A 175 19.00 9.38 3.05
C GLY A 175 19.28 8.80 1.67
N MET A 176 18.53 7.77 1.25
CA MET A 176 18.76 7.08 -0.03
C MET A 176 17.93 7.71 -1.15
N ALA A 177 18.46 7.64 -2.38
CA ALA A 177 17.69 8.00 -3.56
C ALA A 177 16.47 7.09 -3.71
N PRO A 178 15.27 7.61 -4.00
CA PRO A 178 14.04 6.80 -4.12
C PRO A 178 14.21 5.64 -5.11
N LEU A 179 14.89 5.85 -6.22
CA LEU A 179 15.13 4.82 -7.22
C LEU A 179 15.94 3.64 -6.68
N SER A 180 16.89 3.87 -5.77
CA SER A 180 17.67 2.80 -5.14
C SER A 180 16.86 1.96 -4.16
N ILE A 181 15.75 2.49 -3.63
CA ILE A 181 14.88 1.77 -2.71
C ILE A 181 13.84 0.95 -3.48
N THR A 182 13.40 1.43 -4.64
CA THR A 182 12.29 0.84 -5.41
C THR A 182 12.73 -0.17 -6.46
N THR A 183 14.02 -0.13 -6.88
CA THR A 183 14.60 -1.10 -7.83
C THR A 183 14.98 -2.40 -7.15
#